data_06fd2f3a6adf7bc3cdc038b2e8cc41be
#
_entry.id   06fd2f3a6adf7bc3cdc038b2e8cc41be
#
_cell.length_a   1.000
_cell.length_b   1.000
_cell.length_c   1.000
_cell.angle_alpha   90.00
_cell.angle_beta   90.00
_cell.angle_gamma   90.00
#
_symmetry.space_group_name_H-M   'P 1'
#
loop_
_entity.id
_entity.type
_entity.pdbx_description
1 polymer ?
#
loop_
_entity_poly.entity_id
_entity_poly.type
_entity_poly.pdbx_seq_one_letter_code
_entity_poly.pdbx_strand_id
1 'polypeptide(L)'
;MPYIAIVLLMTTLSNTRRQGGLLQGWPEFCEWVTSTNNRIYVGWFGVLMIPCLLTAAACFVVAFIAAPPVDIDGIREPVAGSLMFGNNIISGAVVPSSNAIGLHFYPIWEAATVDEWLYNGGPYQLVIFHFLIGISAYMGRQWELSYRLGMRPWICVAYSAPVSAAFAVFLVYPFGQGSFSDGMPLGISGTFNFMFVFQAEHNILMHPFHMAGVAGMFGGSLFSAMHGSLVTSSLIRETTEQESQNYGYKFGQEEETYNIVAAHGYFGRLIFQYASVSYTHLTLPTKA
;
A
#
# COMPACT_ATOMS: atom_id res chain seq x y z
N MET A 1 43.05 -0.14 -44.82
CA MET A 1 43.72 0.47 -43.65
C MET A 1 42.82 1.46 -42.85
N PRO A 2 41.85 2.23 -43.41
CA PRO A 2 41.03 3.13 -42.58
C PRO A 2 40.00 2.43 -41.66
N TYR A 3 39.50 1.25 -42.04
CA TYR A 3 38.50 0.52 -41.22
C TYR A 3 39.05 -0.01 -39.92
N ILE A 4 40.33 -0.41 -39.87
CA ILE A 4 40.98 -0.91 -38.65
C ILE A 4 41.19 0.22 -37.64
N ALA A 5 41.47 1.42 -38.09
CA ALA A 5 41.62 2.61 -37.24
C ALA A 5 40.29 3.04 -36.62
N ILE A 6 39.17 2.93 -37.36
CA ILE A 6 37.83 3.25 -36.84
C ILE A 6 37.36 2.22 -35.79
N VAL A 7 37.60 0.93 -36.04
CA VAL A 7 37.28 -0.13 -35.10
C VAL A 7 38.12 -0.04 -33.83
N LEU A 8 39.41 0.28 -33.94
CA LEU A 8 40.29 0.54 -32.79
C LEU A 8 39.86 1.81 -32.02
N LEU A 9 39.45 2.87 -32.73
CA LEU A 9 38.94 4.10 -32.10
C LEU A 9 37.62 3.86 -31.38
N MET A 10 36.69 3.07 -31.94
CA MET A 10 35.46 2.68 -31.32
C MET A 10 35.66 1.74 -30.12
N THR A 11 36.62 0.82 -30.19
CA THR A 11 36.96 -0.05 -29.05
C THR A 11 37.70 0.71 -27.96
N THR A 12 38.53 1.67 -28.27
CA THR A 12 39.17 2.54 -27.25
C THR A 12 38.18 3.52 -26.66
N LEU A 13 37.23 4.09 -27.45
CA LEU A 13 36.13 4.90 -26.91
C LEU A 13 35.15 4.11 -26.05
N SER A 14 34.89 2.84 -26.38
CA SER A 14 34.08 1.96 -25.55
C SER A 14 34.79 1.54 -24.24
N ASN A 15 36.13 1.44 -24.28
CA ASN A 15 36.92 1.07 -23.10
C ASN A 15 37.17 2.28 -22.19
N THR A 16 37.23 3.50 -22.73
CA THR A 16 37.27 4.74 -21.91
C THR A 16 35.93 5.04 -21.24
N ARG A 17 34.80 4.52 -21.74
CA ARG A 17 33.51 4.59 -21.06
C ARG A 17 33.45 3.75 -19.79
N ARG A 18 34.32 2.78 -19.56
CA ARG A 18 34.36 1.94 -18.35
C ARG A 18 35.16 2.52 -17.18
N GLN A 19 35.83 3.67 -17.37
CA GLN A 19 36.60 4.33 -16.30
C GLN A 19 36.00 5.66 -15.80
N GLY A 20 34.79 5.97 -16.12
CA GLY A 20 34.13 7.19 -15.66
C GLY A 20 33.53 7.03 -14.27
N GLY A 21 34.13 7.68 -13.29
CA GLY A 21 33.71 7.72 -11.91
C GLY A 21 32.21 8.11 -11.66
N LEU A 22 31.91 8.80 -10.58
CA LEU A 22 30.56 9.19 -10.13
C LEU A 22 29.63 9.75 -11.22
N LEU A 23 30.18 10.39 -12.26
CA LEU A 23 29.40 10.93 -13.38
C LEU A 23 28.83 9.87 -14.34
N GLN A 24 29.42 8.67 -14.38
CA GLN A 24 28.87 7.56 -15.18
C GLN A 24 27.97 6.64 -14.36
N GLY A 25 28.17 6.56 -13.07
CA GLY A 25 27.32 5.77 -12.18
C GLY A 25 25.91 6.31 -12.07
N TRP A 26 25.71 7.61 -12.26
CA TRP A 26 24.39 8.23 -12.16
C TRP A 26 23.40 7.78 -13.26
N PRO A 27 23.75 7.82 -14.54
CA PRO A 27 22.85 7.28 -15.57
C PRO A 27 22.54 5.79 -15.40
N GLU A 28 23.53 4.99 -15.01
CA GLU A 28 23.34 3.56 -14.73
C GLU A 28 22.38 3.34 -13.53
N PHE A 29 22.52 4.15 -12.50
CA PHE A 29 21.59 4.12 -11.36
C PHE A 29 20.17 4.50 -11.76
N CYS A 30 20.00 5.57 -12.55
CA CYS A 30 18.68 5.98 -13.04
C CYS A 30 18.03 4.90 -13.91
N GLU A 31 18.81 4.26 -14.77
CA GLU A 31 18.35 3.14 -15.60
C GLU A 31 17.91 1.95 -14.74
N TRP A 32 18.69 1.61 -13.72
CA TRP A 32 18.35 0.54 -12.80
C TRP A 32 17.08 0.85 -11.99
N VAL A 33 16.94 2.07 -11.47
CA VAL A 33 15.76 2.49 -10.69
C VAL A 33 14.48 2.38 -11.52
N THR A 34 14.53 2.74 -12.80
CA THR A 34 13.36 2.76 -13.68
C THR A 34 13.17 1.47 -14.48
N SER A 35 14.04 0.47 -14.28
CA SER A 35 13.99 -0.79 -15.02
C SER A 35 12.81 -1.65 -14.59
N THR A 36 12.01 -2.11 -15.56
CA THR A 36 10.95 -3.08 -15.36
C THR A 36 11.45 -4.53 -15.39
N ASN A 37 12.73 -4.75 -15.63
CA ASN A 37 13.37 -6.08 -15.63
C ASN A 37 13.81 -6.53 -14.22
N ASN A 38 13.80 -5.64 -13.23
CA ASN A 38 14.06 -5.99 -11.86
C ASN A 38 12.99 -6.93 -11.34
N ARG A 39 13.34 -7.88 -10.47
CA ARG A 39 12.37 -8.81 -9.86
C ARG A 39 11.28 -8.06 -9.09
N ILE A 40 11.66 -6.98 -8.42
CA ILE A 40 10.77 -6.03 -7.77
C ILE A 40 11.05 -4.66 -8.39
N TYR A 41 10.01 -4.02 -8.92
CA TYR A 41 10.14 -2.68 -9.47
C TYR A 41 10.48 -1.69 -8.36
N VAL A 42 11.55 -0.94 -8.53
CA VAL A 42 11.95 0.11 -7.58
C VAL A 42 11.22 1.40 -7.88
N GLY A 43 11.51 2.07 -8.98
CA GLY A 43 10.98 3.37 -9.36
C GLY A 43 11.51 4.51 -8.48
N TRP A 44 11.26 5.74 -8.90
CA TRP A 44 11.65 6.91 -8.11
C TRP A 44 10.85 7.02 -6.82
N PHE A 45 9.58 6.64 -6.83
CA PHE A 45 8.80 6.54 -5.59
C PHE A 45 9.30 5.40 -4.70
N GLY A 46 9.79 4.31 -5.28
CA GLY A 46 10.36 3.19 -4.52
C GLY A 46 11.64 3.57 -3.77
N VAL A 47 12.44 4.47 -4.29
CA VAL A 47 13.63 5.00 -3.61
C VAL A 47 13.28 5.68 -2.29
N LEU A 48 12.12 6.34 -2.21
CA LEU A 48 11.60 6.92 -0.98
C LEU A 48 10.82 5.88 -0.15
N MET A 49 9.97 5.08 -0.81
CA MET A 49 9.07 4.12 -0.17
C MET A 49 9.82 3.04 0.62
N ILE A 50 10.84 2.45 0.01
CA ILE A 50 11.53 1.29 0.59
C ILE A 50 12.18 1.62 1.94
N PRO A 51 13.02 2.66 2.07
CA PRO A 51 13.59 3.00 3.38
C PRO A 51 12.52 3.44 4.38
N CYS A 52 11.47 4.16 3.96
CA CYS A 52 10.40 4.60 4.85
C CYS A 52 9.61 3.42 5.42
N LEU A 53 9.17 2.50 4.59
CA LEU A 53 8.39 1.34 5.05
C LEU A 53 9.24 0.38 5.87
N LEU A 54 10.50 0.15 5.50
CA LEU A 54 11.42 -0.69 6.28
C LEU A 54 11.69 -0.09 7.66
N THR A 55 11.87 1.21 7.76
CA THR A 55 12.06 1.92 9.03
C THR A 55 10.81 1.81 9.91
N ALA A 56 9.63 2.04 9.34
CA ALA A 56 8.37 1.89 10.05
C ALA A 56 8.17 0.45 10.56
N ALA A 57 8.39 -0.53 9.70
CA ALA A 57 8.25 -1.95 10.04
C ALA A 57 9.24 -2.38 11.13
N ALA A 58 10.51 -2.01 11.02
CA ALA A 58 11.53 -2.34 12.00
C ALA A 58 11.23 -1.72 13.38
N CYS A 59 10.89 -0.45 13.41
CA CYS A 59 10.52 0.23 14.66
C CYS A 59 9.24 -0.36 15.26
N PHE A 60 8.24 -0.65 14.44
CA PHE A 60 6.99 -1.29 14.90
C PHE A 60 7.29 -2.64 15.57
N VAL A 61 8.04 -3.51 14.92
CA VAL A 61 8.34 -4.85 15.44
C VAL A 61 9.09 -4.75 16.78
N VAL A 62 10.13 -3.93 16.85
CA VAL A 62 10.91 -3.76 18.08
C VAL A 62 10.07 -3.16 19.20
N ALA A 63 9.29 -2.13 18.91
CA ALA A 63 8.43 -1.48 19.91
C ALA A 63 7.29 -2.40 20.37
N PHE A 64 6.67 -3.13 19.45
CA PHE A 64 5.61 -4.08 19.78
C PHE A 64 6.08 -5.22 20.69
N ILE A 65 7.33 -5.65 20.52
CA ILE A 65 7.93 -6.71 21.35
C ILE A 65 8.41 -6.17 22.69
N ALA A 66 9.14 -5.06 22.72
CA ALA A 66 10.01 -4.71 23.83
C ALA A 66 9.90 -3.27 24.36
N ALA A 67 9.04 -2.41 23.81
CA ALA A 67 8.93 -1.04 24.30
C ALA A 67 8.45 -1.00 25.76
N PRO A 68 9.04 -0.18 26.63
CA PRO A 68 8.57 0.01 27.98
C PRO A 68 7.20 0.71 28.00
N PRO A 69 6.47 0.67 29.15
CA PRO A 69 5.20 1.37 29.28
C PRO A 69 5.29 2.87 28.93
N VAL A 70 4.24 3.38 28.28
CA VAL A 70 4.16 4.74 27.74
C VAL A 70 3.11 5.55 28.49
N ASP A 71 3.47 6.76 28.89
CA ASP A 71 2.59 7.73 29.54
C ASP A 71 1.70 8.44 28.49
N ILE A 72 0.71 7.72 27.95
CA ILE A 72 -0.14 8.21 26.86
C ILE A 72 -0.96 9.46 27.27
N ASP A 73 -1.54 9.46 28.47
CA ASP A 73 -2.43 10.55 28.90
C ASP A 73 -1.70 11.76 29.51
N GLY A 74 -0.39 11.67 29.69
CA GLY A 74 0.43 12.72 30.27
C GLY A 74 0.22 12.94 31.76
N ILE A 75 -0.39 11.98 32.45
CA ILE A 75 -0.70 12.04 33.90
C ILE A 75 0.24 11.15 34.74
N ARG A 76 1.30 10.63 34.11
CA ARG A 76 2.28 9.73 34.75
C ARG A 76 1.66 8.38 35.20
N GLU A 77 0.70 7.89 34.43
CA GLU A 77 0.16 6.54 34.54
C GLU A 77 0.49 5.75 33.26
N PRO A 78 1.70 5.18 33.15
CA PRO A 78 2.14 4.56 31.92
C PRO A 78 1.34 3.29 31.58
N VAL A 79 1.08 3.12 30.28
CA VAL A 79 0.34 1.98 29.71
C VAL A 79 1.33 1.01 29.09
N ALA A 80 1.27 -0.25 29.49
CA ALA A 80 2.06 -1.33 28.91
C ALA A 80 1.43 -1.81 27.60
N GLY A 81 2.17 -1.70 26.51
CA GLY A 81 1.70 -2.12 25.17
C GLY A 81 2.49 -3.25 24.54
N SER A 82 3.70 -3.55 25.03
CA SER A 82 4.55 -4.55 24.38
C SER A 82 4.37 -5.95 24.96
N LEU A 83 4.82 -6.96 24.21
CA LEU A 83 4.75 -8.36 24.61
C LEU A 83 5.56 -8.66 25.87
N MET A 84 6.73 -8.02 26.03
CA MET A 84 7.58 -8.21 27.20
C MET A 84 7.00 -7.62 28.49
N PHE A 85 5.96 -6.83 28.38
CA PHE A 85 5.29 -6.20 29.53
C PHE A 85 3.86 -6.75 29.74
N GLY A 86 3.66 -8.02 29.46
CA GLY A 86 2.45 -8.77 29.85
C GLY A 86 1.33 -8.76 28.81
N ASN A 87 1.61 -8.38 27.58
CA ASN A 87 0.64 -8.42 26.49
C ASN A 87 0.81 -9.65 25.60
N ASN A 88 -0.22 -9.92 24.82
CA ASN A 88 -0.21 -10.88 23.71
C ASN A 88 -0.43 -10.15 22.36
N ILE A 89 -0.53 -10.92 21.29
CA ILE A 89 -0.74 -10.36 19.94
C ILE A 89 -2.02 -9.53 19.85
N ILE A 90 -3.07 -9.92 20.55
CA ILE A 90 -4.36 -9.22 20.52
C ILE A 90 -4.35 -7.97 21.39
N SER A 91 -3.79 -8.03 22.59
CA SER A 91 -3.77 -6.89 23.53
C SER A 91 -2.59 -5.94 23.32
N GLY A 92 -1.52 -6.39 22.66
CA GLY A 92 -0.35 -5.58 22.39
C GLY A 92 -0.64 -4.42 21.45
N ALA A 93 0.08 -3.33 21.65
CA ALA A 93 0.02 -2.15 20.78
C ALA A 93 1.30 -1.32 20.91
N VAL A 94 1.64 -0.58 19.86
CA VAL A 94 2.49 0.60 20.00
C VAL A 94 1.60 1.73 20.49
N VAL A 95 1.81 2.15 21.73
CA VAL A 95 0.96 3.13 22.40
C VAL A 95 1.22 4.52 21.82
N PRO A 96 0.17 5.33 21.56
CA PRO A 96 0.31 6.69 21.08
C PRO A 96 1.22 7.57 21.95
N SER A 97 1.76 8.62 21.35
CA SER A 97 2.60 9.59 22.05
C SER A 97 1.85 10.28 23.17
N SER A 98 2.55 10.66 24.21
CA SER A 98 1.98 11.32 25.39
C SER A 98 1.21 12.57 25.03
N ASN A 99 0.11 12.81 25.74
CA ASN A 99 -0.64 14.06 25.66
C ASN A 99 0.21 15.27 26.11
N ALA A 100 1.25 15.07 26.91
CA ALA A 100 2.21 16.10 27.26
C ALA A 100 3.01 16.60 26.03
N ILE A 101 3.24 15.73 25.05
CA ILE A 101 3.87 16.10 23.78
C ILE A 101 2.89 16.87 22.89
N GLY A 102 1.61 16.54 22.95
CA GLY A 102 0.59 17.17 22.12
C GLY A 102 0.82 16.90 20.64
N LEU A 103 0.89 17.96 19.85
CA LEU A 103 1.20 17.93 18.42
C LEU A 103 2.67 18.22 18.10
N HIS A 104 3.53 18.35 19.12
CA HIS A 104 4.94 18.60 18.89
C HIS A 104 5.60 17.45 18.14
N PHE A 105 6.43 17.79 17.17
CA PHE A 105 7.30 16.84 16.51
C PHE A 105 8.33 16.32 17.51
N TYR A 106 8.34 15.02 17.77
CA TYR A 106 9.13 14.39 18.83
C TYR A 106 10.04 13.28 18.30
N PRO A 107 11.06 13.63 17.50
CA PRO A 107 12.07 12.66 17.07
C PRO A 107 13.01 12.31 18.24
N ILE A 108 13.83 11.28 18.06
CA ILE A 108 14.77 10.81 19.10
C ILE A 108 15.69 11.94 19.60
N TRP A 109 16.15 12.82 18.70
CA TRP A 109 17.09 13.90 19.03
C TRP A 109 16.48 15.08 19.79
N GLU A 110 15.16 15.15 19.90
CA GLU A 110 14.48 16.18 20.71
C GLU A 110 14.30 15.76 22.17
N ALA A 111 14.45 14.48 22.49
CA ALA A 111 14.45 14.00 23.86
C ALA A 111 15.85 14.14 24.49
N ALA A 112 15.89 14.31 25.80
CA ALA A 112 17.16 14.35 26.54
C ALA A 112 17.84 12.97 26.54
N THR A 113 17.05 11.89 26.62
CA THR A 113 17.51 10.51 26.59
C THR A 113 16.56 9.64 25.77
N VAL A 114 17.07 8.47 25.33
CA VAL A 114 16.22 7.46 24.65
C VAL A 114 15.16 6.92 25.59
N ASP A 115 15.44 6.79 26.88
CA ASP A 115 14.45 6.35 27.87
C ASP A 115 13.30 7.35 28.02
N GLU A 116 13.59 8.64 28.01
CA GLU A 116 12.56 9.67 27.99
C GLU A 116 11.73 9.61 26.70
N TRP A 117 12.38 9.42 25.57
CA TRP A 117 11.71 9.28 24.28
C TRP A 117 10.77 8.07 24.25
N LEU A 118 11.21 6.92 24.80
CA LEU A 118 10.38 5.73 24.95
C LEU A 118 9.20 5.96 25.89
N TYR A 119 9.44 6.60 27.02
CA TYR A 119 8.40 6.88 28.03
C TYR A 119 7.29 7.81 27.50
N ASN A 120 7.63 8.73 26.65
CA ASN A 120 6.69 9.67 26.03
C ASN A 120 6.05 9.15 24.73
N GLY A 121 6.28 7.90 24.36
CA GLY A 121 5.68 7.34 23.16
C GLY A 121 6.27 7.82 21.84
N GLY A 122 7.57 8.14 21.82
CA GLY A 122 8.29 8.53 20.61
C GLY A 122 8.23 7.55 19.46
N PRO A 123 8.30 6.23 19.69
CA PRO A 123 8.17 5.22 18.64
C PRO A 123 6.88 5.34 17.82
N TYR A 124 5.78 5.76 18.43
CA TYR A 124 4.52 5.96 17.72
C TYR A 124 4.65 6.97 16.58
N GLN A 125 5.21 8.15 16.84
CA GLN A 125 5.42 9.17 15.80
C GLN A 125 6.37 8.67 14.71
N LEU A 126 7.46 8.02 15.09
CA LEU A 126 8.40 7.48 14.13
C LEU A 126 7.71 6.51 13.16
N VAL A 127 6.92 5.59 13.69
CA VAL A 127 6.21 4.60 12.88
C VAL A 127 5.16 5.26 12.00
N ILE A 128 4.26 6.08 12.55
CA ILE A 128 3.17 6.67 11.75
C ILE A 128 3.67 7.60 10.66
N PHE A 129 4.69 8.39 10.91
CA PHE A 129 5.21 9.32 9.90
C PHE A 129 5.93 8.58 8.77
N HIS A 130 6.80 7.62 9.10
CA HIS A 130 7.44 6.79 8.07
C HIS A 130 6.42 5.96 7.30
N PHE A 131 5.42 5.41 7.98
CA PHE A 131 4.35 4.65 7.35
C PHE A 131 3.52 5.52 6.38
N LEU A 132 3.08 6.70 6.81
CA LEU A 132 2.29 7.59 5.97
C LEU A 132 3.07 8.09 4.75
N ILE A 133 4.34 8.43 4.91
CA ILE A 133 5.23 8.77 3.78
C ILE A 133 5.40 7.55 2.87
N GLY A 134 5.63 6.38 3.45
CA GLY A 134 5.83 5.14 2.71
C GLY A 134 4.62 4.72 1.88
N ILE A 135 3.41 4.79 2.42
CA ILE A 135 2.19 4.44 1.66
C ILE A 135 1.84 5.50 0.63
N SER A 136 2.16 6.76 0.88
CA SER A 136 2.02 7.82 -0.13
C SER A 136 2.96 7.58 -1.31
N ALA A 137 4.20 7.20 -1.03
CA ALA A 137 5.17 6.81 -2.06
C ALA A 137 4.75 5.51 -2.76
N TYR A 138 4.15 4.55 -2.05
CA TYR A 138 3.58 3.34 -2.65
C TYR A 138 2.48 3.68 -3.68
N MET A 139 1.60 4.60 -3.33
CA MET A 139 0.57 5.11 -4.25
C MET A 139 1.19 5.76 -5.49
N GLY A 140 2.20 6.59 -5.30
CA GLY A 140 2.95 7.18 -6.42
C GLY A 140 3.67 6.12 -7.27
N ARG A 141 4.20 5.07 -6.65
CA ARG A 141 4.85 3.96 -7.33
C ARG A 141 3.85 3.13 -8.17
N GLN A 142 2.62 2.99 -7.75
CA GLN A 142 1.56 2.38 -8.55
C GLN A 142 1.33 3.15 -9.85
N TRP A 143 1.24 4.47 -9.77
CA TRP A 143 1.18 5.32 -10.96
C TRP A 143 2.42 5.15 -11.82
N GLU A 144 3.61 5.23 -11.24
CA GLU A 144 4.89 5.18 -11.96
C GLU A 144 5.03 3.88 -12.76
N LEU A 145 4.76 2.74 -12.13
CA LEU A 145 4.82 1.45 -12.82
C LEU A 145 3.77 1.34 -13.94
N SER A 146 2.57 1.88 -13.74
CA SER A 146 1.55 1.93 -14.78
C SER A 146 2.05 2.67 -16.02
N TYR A 147 2.77 3.77 -15.80
CA TYR A 147 3.38 4.55 -16.88
C TYR A 147 4.48 3.75 -17.62
N ARG A 148 5.34 3.04 -16.89
CA ARG A 148 6.39 2.20 -17.50
C ARG A 148 5.84 1.08 -18.37
N LEU A 149 4.74 0.49 -17.94
CA LEU A 149 4.13 -0.65 -18.63
C LEU A 149 3.09 -0.25 -19.69
N GLY A 150 2.84 1.04 -19.90
CA GLY A 150 1.82 1.52 -20.84
C GLY A 150 0.40 1.20 -20.40
N MET A 151 0.15 1.04 -19.10
CA MET A 151 -1.17 0.78 -18.52
C MET A 151 -1.96 2.08 -18.34
N ARG A 152 -3.27 1.95 -18.17
CA ARG A 152 -4.14 3.01 -17.65
C ARG A 152 -3.78 3.28 -16.19
N PRO A 153 -3.77 4.56 -15.72
CA PRO A 153 -2.99 4.94 -14.52
C PRO A 153 -3.74 4.91 -13.19
N TRP A 154 -5.00 4.46 -13.13
CA TRP A 154 -5.89 4.79 -12.01
C TRP A 154 -5.97 3.75 -10.88
N ILE A 155 -5.11 2.73 -10.85
CA ILE A 155 -4.99 1.82 -9.69
C ILE A 155 -4.65 2.62 -8.42
N CYS A 156 -3.78 3.64 -8.55
CA CYS A 156 -3.43 4.50 -7.42
C CYS A 156 -4.63 5.33 -6.89
N VAL A 157 -5.60 5.64 -7.72
CA VAL A 157 -6.83 6.32 -7.29
C VAL A 157 -7.66 5.40 -6.38
N ALA A 158 -7.82 4.13 -6.75
CA ALA A 158 -8.47 3.14 -5.89
C ALA A 158 -7.73 2.99 -4.54
N TYR A 159 -6.40 2.94 -4.57
CA TYR A 159 -5.58 2.87 -3.37
C TYR A 159 -5.63 4.15 -2.52
N SER A 160 -5.96 5.30 -3.11
CA SER A 160 -6.08 6.56 -2.36
C SER A 160 -7.13 6.51 -1.25
N ALA A 161 -8.15 5.66 -1.35
CA ALA A 161 -9.17 5.51 -0.33
C ALA A 161 -8.61 4.96 1.02
N PRO A 162 -7.93 3.79 1.08
CA PRO A 162 -7.29 3.36 2.32
C PRO A 162 -6.15 4.28 2.78
N VAL A 163 -5.44 4.94 1.87
CA VAL A 163 -4.42 5.94 2.24
C VAL A 163 -5.07 7.13 2.95
N SER A 164 -6.19 7.64 2.42
CA SER A 164 -6.95 8.73 3.06
C SER A 164 -7.43 8.34 4.46
N ALA A 165 -7.91 7.10 4.64
CA ALA A 165 -8.32 6.59 5.94
C ALA A 165 -7.14 6.54 6.94
N ALA A 166 -5.97 6.11 6.50
CA ALA A 166 -4.76 6.09 7.34
C ALA A 166 -4.35 7.52 7.76
N PHE A 167 -4.37 8.49 6.85
CA PHE A 167 -4.13 9.89 7.20
C PHE A 167 -5.16 10.42 8.18
N ALA A 168 -6.43 10.03 8.04
CA ALA A 168 -7.49 10.47 8.94
C ALA A 168 -7.23 10.02 10.38
N VAL A 169 -6.89 8.78 10.62
CA VAL A 169 -6.75 8.22 11.98
C VAL A 169 -5.39 8.53 12.63
N PHE A 170 -4.34 8.76 11.86
CA PHE A 170 -2.98 8.99 12.38
C PHE A 170 -2.53 10.46 12.34
N LEU A 171 -3.15 11.30 11.53
CA LEU A 171 -2.73 12.69 11.36
C LEU A 171 -3.87 13.69 11.52
N VAL A 172 -4.94 13.56 10.75
CA VAL A 172 -6.02 14.56 10.71
C VAL A 172 -6.79 14.58 12.03
N TYR A 173 -7.17 13.42 12.56
CA TYR A 173 -7.89 13.36 13.82
C TYR A 173 -7.05 13.81 15.02
N PRO A 174 -5.78 13.37 15.19
CA PRO A 174 -4.91 13.96 16.20
C PRO A 174 -4.76 15.49 16.09
N PHE A 175 -4.63 16.03 14.89
CA PHE A 175 -4.52 17.48 14.69
C PHE A 175 -5.82 18.20 15.07
N GLY A 176 -6.97 17.62 14.75
CA GLY A 176 -8.27 18.16 15.14
C GLY A 176 -8.50 18.14 16.65
N GLN A 177 -7.97 17.15 17.34
CA GLN A 177 -8.09 16.98 18.79
C GLN A 177 -6.95 17.64 19.59
N GLY A 178 -5.88 18.07 18.92
CA GLY A 178 -4.78 18.77 19.57
C GLY A 178 -3.67 17.91 20.15
N SER A 179 -3.70 16.59 19.97
CA SER A 179 -2.67 15.68 20.46
C SER A 179 -2.59 14.37 19.68
N PHE A 180 -1.38 13.84 19.49
CA PHE A 180 -1.18 12.49 18.96
C PHE A 180 -1.65 11.39 19.90
N SER A 181 -1.90 11.71 21.18
CA SER A 181 -2.48 10.73 22.12
C SER A 181 -3.88 10.27 21.73
N ASP A 182 -4.61 11.07 20.94
CA ASP A 182 -5.93 10.74 20.41
C ASP A 182 -5.88 9.97 19.08
N GLY A 183 -4.71 9.74 18.53
CA GLY A 183 -4.53 8.92 17.34
C GLY A 183 -4.84 7.45 17.58
N MET A 184 -5.12 6.72 16.50
CA MET A 184 -5.39 5.28 16.59
C MET A 184 -4.14 4.53 17.08
N PRO A 185 -4.24 3.71 18.15
CA PRO A 185 -3.12 2.86 18.57
C PRO A 185 -2.75 1.83 17.50
N LEU A 186 -1.49 1.43 17.48
CA LEU A 186 -1.00 0.40 16.56
C LEU A 186 -1.12 -0.98 17.19
N GLY A 187 -2.34 -1.46 17.31
CA GLY A 187 -2.65 -2.77 17.86
C GLY A 187 -4.10 -3.16 17.64
N ILE A 188 -4.42 -4.44 17.75
CA ILE A 188 -5.77 -4.98 17.47
C ILE A 188 -6.79 -4.46 18.47
N SER A 189 -6.57 -4.72 19.76
CA SER A 189 -7.45 -4.26 20.83
C SER A 189 -7.53 -2.73 20.91
N GLY A 190 -6.39 -2.05 20.71
CA GLY A 190 -6.33 -0.59 20.67
C GLY A 190 -7.14 0.00 19.50
N THR A 191 -7.16 -0.64 18.36
CA THR A 191 -8.00 -0.25 17.23
C THR A 191 -9.49 -0.37 17.57
N PHE A 192 -9.91 -1.45 18.21
CA PHE A 192 -11.30 -1.61 18.62
C PHE A 192 -11.71 -0.59 19.69
N ASN A 193 -10.85 -0.31 20.65
CA ASN A 193 -11.07 0.75 21.63
C ASN A 193 -11.23 2.11 20.95
N PHE A 194 -10.34 2.45 20.00
CA PHE A 194 -10.43 3.68 19.22
C PHE A 194 -11.76 3.76 18.46
N MET A 195 -12.20 2.68 17.82
CA MET A 195 -13.47 2.63 17.10
C MET A 195 -14.66 2.92 18.00
N PHE A 196 -14.73 2.29 19.17
CA PHE A 196 -15.84 2.46 20.10
C PHE A 196 -15.87 3.84 20.76
N VAL A 197 -14.72 4.36 21.13
CA VAL A 197 -14.60 5.73 21.68
C VAL A 197 -14.97 6.76 20.60
N PHE A 198 -14.50 6.58 19.38
CA PHE A 198 -14.81 7.46 18.25
C PHE A 198 -16.32 7.45 17.96
N GLN A 199 -16.97 6.28 17.98
CA GLN A 199 -18.42 6.17 17.81
C GLN A 199 -19.16 6.90 18.95
N ALA A 200 -18.70 6.74 20.18
CA ALA A 200 -19.32 7.38 21.34
C ALA A 200 -19.23 8.93 21.28
N GLU A 201 -18.09 9.44 20.84
CA GLU A 201 -17.82 10.88 20.80
C GLU A 201 -18.31 11.57 19.53
N HIS A 202 -18.31 10.88 18.39
CA HIS A 202 -18.53 11.49 17.07
C HIS A 202 -19.64 10.85 16.25
N ASN A 203 -20.22 9.75 16.70
CA ASN A 203 -21.25 9.01 15.95
C ASN A 203 -20.87 8.75 14.49
N ILE A 204 -19.73 8.08 14.28
CA ILE A 204 -19.16 7.83 12.96
C ILE A 204 -20.10 7.01 12.05
N LEU A 205 -20.97 6.17 12.62
CA LEU A 205 -21.94 5.40 11.84
C LEU A 205 -22.91 6.28 11.06
N MET A 206 -23.20 7.49 11.54
CA MET A 206 -24.05 8.46 10.88
C MET A 206 -23.30 9.39 9.92
N HIS A 207 -21.98 9.29 9.87
CA HIS A 207 -21.17 10.12 8.96
C HIS A 207 -21.26 9.56 7.53
N PRO A 208 -21.67 10.37 6.55
CA PRO A 208 -21.86 9.88 5.17
C PRO A 208 -20.58 9.37 4.52
N PHE A 209 -19.41 9.90 4.87
CA PHE A 209 -18.14 9.40 4.34
C PHE A 209 -17.82 8.00 4.87
N HIS A 210 -18.14 7.70 6.12
CA HIS A 210 -18.01 6.34 6.66
C HIS A 210 -18.96 5.37 5.96
N MET A 211 -20.21 5.77 5.72
CA MET A 211 -21.19 4.96 4.98
C MET A 211 -20.67 4.66 3.57
N ALA A 212 -20.16 5.66 2.87
CA ALA A 212 -19.56 5.50 1.55
C ALA A 212 -18.33 4.58 1.58
N GLY A 213 -17.47 4.70 2.59
CA GLY A 213 -16.29 3.86 2.79
C GLY A 213 -16.65 2.39 3.04
N VAL A 214 -17.65 2.11 3.87
CA VAL A 214 -18.16 0.75 4.12
C VAL A 214 -18.78 0.16 2.85
N ALA A 215 -19.61 0.93 2.15
CA ALA A 215 -20.17 0.50 0.86
C ALA A 215 -19.09 0.22 -0.17
N GLY A 216 -18.06 1.06 -0.25
CA GLY A 216 -16.91 0.87 -1.14
C GLY A 216 -16.10 -0.39 -0.79
N MET A 217 -15.86 -0.65 0.49
CA MET A 217 -15.13 -1.83 0.95
C MET A 217 -15.89 -3.12 0.65
N PHE A 218 -17.14 -3.21 1.05
CA PHE A 218 -17.95 -4.41 0.80
C PHE A 218 -18.29 -4.58 -0.68
N GLY A 219 -18.63 -3.49 -1.37
CA GLY A 219 -18.89 -3.49 -2.80
C GLY A 219 -17.66 -3.89 -3.61
N GLY A 220 -16.49 -3.35 -3.27
CA GLY A 220 -15.22 -3.71 -3.90
C GLY A 220 -14.86 -5.17 -3.72
N SER A 221 -15.04 -5.72 -2.52
CA SER A 221 -14.83 -7.14 -2.24
C SER A 221 -15.79 -8.03 -3.01
N LEU A 222 -17.07 -7.65 -3.05
CA LEU A 222 -18.09 -8.34 -3.83
C LEU A 222 -17.76 -8.33 -5.32
N PHE A 223 -17.42 -7.19 -5.89
CA PHE A 223 -17.08 -7.07 -7.32
C PHE A 223 -15.80 -7.82 -7.67
N SER A 224 -14.80 -7.82 -6.79
CA SER A 224 -13.59 -8.60 -6.98
C SER A 224 -13.88 -10.10 -7.06
N ALA A 225 -14.67 -10.62 -6.13
CA ALA A 225 -15.09 -12.01 -6.13
C ALA A 225 -15.98 -12.36 -7.33
N MET A 226 -16.91 -11.49 -7.67
CA MET A 226 -17.81 -11.66 -8.82
C MET A 226 -17.03 -11.67 -10.14
N HIS A 227 -16.11 -10.71 -10.33
CA HIS A 227 -15.26 -10.67 -11.52
C HIS A 227 -14.42 -11.93 -11.63
N GLY A 228 -13.77 -12.35 -10.57
CA GLY A 228 -12.98 -13.59 -10.55
C GLY A 228 -13.81 -14.82 -10.86
N SER A 229 -15.01 -14.92 -10.30
CA SER A 229 -15.96 -16.02 -10.57
C SER A 229 -16.43 -16.05 -12.02
N LEU A 230 -16.83 -14.90 -12.57
CA LEU A 230 -17.32 -14.83 -13.94
C LEU A 230 -16.22 -15.08 -14.98
N VAL A 231 -15.02 -14.58 -14.76
CA VAL A 231 -13.87 -14.87 -15.62
C VAL A 231 -13.52 -16.36 -15.57
N THR A 232 -13.41 -16.91 -14.37
CA THR A 232 -13.04 -18.32 -14.18
C THR A 232 -14.09 -19.29 -14.78
N SER A 233 -15.37 -18.97 -14.66
CA SER A 233 -16.45 -19.81 -15.19
C SER A 233 -16.64 -19.72 -16.70
N SER A 234 -16.03 -18.74 -17.36
CA SER A 234 -16.15 -18.50 -18.81
C SER A 234 -14.82 -18.58 -19.55
N LEU A 235 -13.80 -19.20 -18.96
CA LEU A 235 -12.49 -19.36 -19.59
C LEU A 235 -12.60 -20.06 -20.94
N ILE A 236 -11.89 -19.54 -21.92
CA ILE A 236 -11.72 -20.16 -23.24
C ILE A 236 -10.69 -21.29 -23.08
N ARG A 237 -11.01 -22.47 -23.63
CA ARG A 237 -10.09 -23.62 -23.58
C ARG A 237 -8.89 -23.39 -24.51
N GLU A 238 -7.71 -23.22 -23.92
CA GLU A 238 -6.45 -23.00 -24.62
C GLU A 238 -5.38 -24.04 -24.27
N THR A 239 -5.73 -25.01 -23.43
CA THR A 239 -4.84 -26.06 -22.95
C THR A 239 -5.40 -27.44 -23.31
N THR A 240 -4.54 -28.48 -23.24
CA THR A 240 -4.96 -29.88 -23.42
C THR A 240 -5.73 -30.39 -22.19
N GLU A 241 -6.41 -31.52 -22.33
CA GLU A 241 -7.18 -32.12 -21.22
C GLU A 241 -6.31 -32.50 -20.01
N GLN A 242 -5.02 -32.72 -20.21
CA GLN A 242 -4.08 -33.11 -19.16
C GLN A 242 -3.46 -31.90 -18.43
N GLU A 243 -3.63 -30.70 -18.96
CA GLU A 243 -3.08 -29.48 -18.36
C GLU A 243 -4.14 -28.68 -17.61
N SER A 244 -3.75 -28.02 -16.54
CA SER A 244 -4.61 -27.06 -15.87
C SER A 244 -4.96 -25.89 -16.81
N GLN A 245 -6.22 -25.45 -16.78
CA GLN A 245 -6.68 -24.29 -17.55
C GLN A 245 -5.90 -23.01 -17.23
N ASN A 246 -5.28 -22.93 -16.05
CA ASN A 246 -4.45 -21.79 -15.65
C ASN A 246 -3.22 -21.58 -16.54
N TYR A 247 -2.73 -22.63 -17.20
CA TYR A 247 -1.60 -22.53 -18.13
C TYR A 247 -1.98 -21.94 -19.49
N GLY A 248 -3.26 -21.81 -19.80
CA GLY A 248 -3.74 -21.12 -20.99
C GLY A 248 -3.59 -19.60 -20.95
N TYR A 249 -3.36 -19.03 -19.77
CA TYR A 249 -3.14 -17.60 -19.60
C TYR A 249 -1.67 -17.29 -19.35
N LYS A 250 -1.14 -16.32 -20.07
CA LYS A 250 0.20 -15.75 -19.86
C LYS A 250 0.07 -14.30 -19.41
N PHE A 251 0.77 -13.94 -18.35
CA PHE A 251 0.77 -12.58 -17.84
C PHE A 251 1.17 -11.57 -18.93
N GLY A 252 0.34 -10.53 -19.09
CA GLY A 252 0.56 -9.49 -20.09
C GLY A 252 0.12 -9.85 -21.51
N GLN A 253 -0.53 -11.01 -21.74
CA GLN A 253 -1.09 -11.31 -23.05
C GLN A 253 -2.22 -10.36 -23.44
N GLU A 254 -2.38 -10.09 -24.74
CA GLU A 254 -3.43 -9.22 -25.26
C GLU A 254 -4.71 -9.98 -25.64
N GLU A 255 -4.62 -11.30 -25.86
CA GLU A 255 -5.78 -12.14 -26.19
C GLU A 255 -6.69 -12.30 -24.99
N GLU A 256 -7.99 -12.20 -25.24
CA GLU A 256 -9.00 -12.49 -24.23
C GLU A 256 -8.96 -13.95 -23.80
N THR A 257 -8.86 -14.19 -22.49
CA THR A 257 -8.81 -15.52 -21.91
C THR A 257 -10.18 -16.07 -21.53
N TYR A 258 -11.22 -15.25 -21.54
CA TYR A 258 -12.58 -15.64 -21.19
C TYR A 258 -13.60 -15.10 -22.20
N ASN A 259 -14.79 -15.72 -22.23
CA ASN A 259 -15.87 -15.33 -23.10
C ASN A 259 -16.89 -14.47 -22.33
N ILE A 260 -16.89 -13.15 -22.61
CA ILE A 260 -17.78 -12.21 -21.93
C ILE A 260 -19.27 -12.49 -22.19
N VAL A 261 -19.62 -13.04 -23.36
CA VAL A 261 -21.01 -13.40 -23.69
C VAL A 261 -21.46 -14.57 -22.84
N ALA A 262 -20.61 -15.57 -22.66
CA ALA A 262 -20.89 -16.71 -21.79
C ALA A 262 -21.00 -16.29 -20.32
N ALA A 263 -20.11 -15.41 -19.85
CA ALA A 263 -20.16 -14.85 -18.50
C ALA A 263 -21.46 -14.05 -18.27
N HIS A 264 -21.84 -13.20 -19.23
CA HIS A 264 -23.06 -12.44 -19.19
C HIS A 264 -24.31 -13.36 -19.15
N GLY A 265 -24.33 -14.37 -19.99
CA GLY A 265 -25.43 -15.33 -20.03
C GLY A 265 -25.57 -16.15 -18.75
N TYR A 266 -24.47 -16.54 -18.16
CA TYR A 266 -24.48 -17.21 -16.85
C TYR A 266 -25.02 -16.31 -15.75
N PHE A 267 -24.49 -15.09 -15.62
CA PHE A 267 -24.92 -14.16 -14.58
C PHE A 267 -26.35 -13.67 -14.78
N GLY A 268 -26.74 -13.42 -16.03
CA GLY A 268 -28.11 -13.03 -16.37
C GLY A 268 -29.14 -14.12 -16.03
N ARG A 269 -28.79 -15.40 -16.22
CA ARG A 269 -29.64 -16.51 -15.77
C ARG A 269 -29.74 -16.61 -14.26
N LEU A 270 -28.63 -16.35 -13.56
CA LEU A 270 -28.59 -16.37 -12.10
C LEU A 270 -29.55 -15.34 -11.48
N ILE A 271 -29.61 -14.13 -12.04
CA ILE A 271 -30.49 -13.04 -11.54
C ILE A 271 -31.78 -12.86 -12.32
N PHE A 272 -32.13 -13.79 -13.21
CA PHE A 272 -33.30 -13.73 -14.10
C PHE A 272 -33.34 -12.53 -15.06
N GLN A 273 -32.21 -11.89 -15.35
CA GLN A 273 -32.15 -10.72 -16.23
C GLN A 273 -32.66 -11.04 -17.65
N TYR A 274 -32.37 -12.24 -18.17
CA TYR A 274 -32.79 -12.66 -19.50
C TYR A 274 -34.30 -12.71 -19.70
N ALA A 275 -35.09 -12.84 -18.63
CA ALA A 275 -36.56 -12.86 -18.68
C ALA A 275 -37.15 -11.45 -18.68
N SER A 276 -36.40 -10.43 -18.31
CA SER A 276 -36.88 -9.08 -18.11
C SER A 276 -36.29 -8.05 -19.08
N VAL A 277 -35.16 -8.34 -19.73
CA VAL A 277 -34.39 -7.38 -20.54
C VAL A 277 -33.91 -8.02 -21.83
N SER A 278 -33.86 -7.23 -22.91
CA SER A 278 -33.27 -7.62 -24.19
C SER A 278 -31.73 -7.56 -24.11
N TYR A 279 -31.06 -8.46 -24.84
CA TYR A 279 -29.60 -8.43 -24.98
C TYR A 279 -29.06 -7.39 -25.97
N THR A 280 -29.92 -6.52 -26.53
CA THR A 280 -29.54 -5.50 -27.52
C THR A 280 -28.54 -4.47 -26.99
N HIS A 281 -28.40 -4.34 -25.67
CA HIS A 281 -27.44 -3.46 -25.02
C HIS A 281 -26.01 -4.05 -25.00
N LEU A 282 -25.84 -5.36 -25.29
CA LEU A 282 -24.56 -6.05 -25.30
C LEU A 282 -23.94 -5.98 -26.70
N THR A 283 -22.82 -5.27 -26.82
CA THR A 283 -22.01 -5.21 -28.05
C THR A 283 -20.77 -6.09 -27.88
N LEU A 284 -20.51 -6.94 -28.86
CA LEU A 284 -19.25 -7.67 -28.92
C LEU A 284 -18.10 -6.71 -29.25
N PRO A 285 -16.90 -6.93 -28.67
CA PRO A 285 -15.73 -6.18 -29.07
C PRO A 285 -15.50 -6.40 -30.57
N THR A 286 -15.59 -5.33 -31.36
CA THR A 286 -15.17 -5.37 -32.75
C THR A 286 -13.64 -5.45 -32.75
N LYS A 287 -13.10 -6.45 -33.45
CA LYS A 287 -11.66 -6.45 -33.72
C LYS A 287 -11.31 -5.15 -34.41
N ALA A 288 -10.46 -4.34 -33.75
CA ALA A 288 -9.83 -3.18 -34.37
C ALA A 288 -8.78 -3.66 -35.39
#